data_a99a0e6e8c5a93b57114bf8c3dc42b83
#
_entry.id   a99a0e6e8c5a93b57114bf8c3dc42b83
#
_cell.length_a   1.000
_cell.length_b   1.000
_cell.length_c   1.000
_cell.angle_alpha   90.00
_cell.angle_beta   90.00
_cell.angle_gamma   90.00
#
_symmetry.space_group_name_H-M   'P 1'
#
loop_
_entity.id
_entity.type
_entity.pdbx_description
1 polymer ?
#
loop_
_entity_poly.entity_id
_entity_poly.type
_entity_poly.pdbx_seq_one_letter_code
_entity_poly.pdbx_strand_id
1 'polypeptide(L)'
;MKHTLIAVLACLAVVTAAQAAALADKYIAKGLQCAVCHGPDQKNLQEPTTETCTACHNVKALVAKTKNVKPANPHFSLHYQDQLDCTNCHMGHQESENFCNQCHPVSYT
;
A
#
# COMPACT_ATOMS: atom_id res chain seq x y z
N MET A 1 12.61 44.64 44.79
CA MET A 1 13.15 43.75 43.75
C MET A 1 11.99 42.95 43.20
N LYS A 2 11.60 43.21 41.96
CA LYS A 2 10.46 42.54 41.29
C LYS A 2 11.03 41.43 40.44
N HIS A 3 10.81 40.18 40.81
CA HIS A 3 11.17 39.02 40.01
C HIS A 3 10.09 38.80 38.96
N THR A 4 10.41 39.11 37.71
CA THR A 4 9.56 38.83 36.54
C THR A 4 9.81 37.38 36.16
N LEU A 5 8.87 36.48 36.42
CA LEU A 5 8.86 35.11 35.92
C LEU A 5 8.43 35.16 34.43
N ILE A 6 9.35 34.94 33.56
CA ILE A 6 9.05 34.73 32.14
C ILE A 6 8.68 33.26 31.98
N ALA A 7 7.38 33.00 31.82
CA ALA A 7 6.89 31.67 31.46
C ALA A 7 7.14 31.47 29.95
N VAL A 8 8.13 30.64 29.63
CA VAL A 8 8.34 30.17 28.25
C VAL A 8 7.35 29.06 27.96
N LEU A 9 6.29 29.39 27.24
CA LEU A 9 5.35 28.40 26.72
C LEU A 9 6.01 27.72 25.53
N ALA A 10 6.58 26.54 25.73
CA ALA A 10 7.05 25.68 24.64
C ALA A 10 5.83 25.04 23.97
N CYS A 11 5.40 25.60 22.83
CA CYS A 11 4.45 24.94 21.94
C CYS A 11 5.14 23.72 21.31
N LEU A 12 4.88 22.54 21.87
CA LEU A 12 5.17 21.29 21.16
C LEU A 12 4.17 21.17 20.01
N ALA A 13 4.62 21.53 18.81
CA ALA A 13 3.93 21.20 17.58
C ALA A 13 4.06 19.69 17.38
N VAL A 14 3.02 18.93 17.72
CA VAL A 14 2.92 17.52 17.36
C VAL A 14 2.68 17.47 15.86
N VAL A 15 3.74 17.25 15.09
CA VAL A 15 3.63 16.96 13.66
C VAL A 15 3.12 15.53 13.55
N THR A 16 1.81 15.36 13.43
CA THR A 16 1.23 14.08 13.04
C THR A 16 1.55 13.88 11.56
N ALA A 17 2.56 13.05 11.29
CA ALA A 17 2.77 12.57 9.93
C ALA A 17 1.51 11.79 9.54
N ALA A 18 0.77 12.30 8.55
CA ALA A 18 -0.35 11.59 7.97
C ALA A 18 0.23 10.38 7.21
N GLN A 19 0.22 9.22 7.84
CA GLN A 19 0.58 7.97 7.17
C GLN A 19 -0.53 7.61 6.18
N ALA A 20 -0.15 7.24 4.95
CA ALA A 20 -1.11 6.72 3.99
C ALA A 20 -1.76 5.47 4.57
N ALA A 21 -3.10 5.37 4.48
CA ALA A 21 -3.82 4.21 4.98
C ALA A 21 -3.35 2.94 4.26
N ALA A 22 -3.07 1.88 5.02
CA ALA A 22 -2.72 0.58 4.48
C ALA A 22 -3.83 0.04 3.57
N LEU A 23 -3.49 -0.86 2.67
CA LEU A 23 -4.45 -1.42 1.71
C LEU A 23 -5.64 -2.08 2.41
N ALA A 24 -5.39 -2.83 3.49
CA ALA A 24 -6.42 -3.45 4.31
C ALA A 24 -7.42 -2.42 4.87
N ASP A 25 -6.93 -1.28 5.37
CA ASP A 25 -7.80 -0.22 5.90
C ASP A 25 -8.74 0.34 4.82
N LYS A 26 -8.24 0.50 3.59
CA LYS A 26 -9.05 0.96 2.46
C LYS A 26 -10.18 -0.01 2.11
N TYR A 27 -9.92 -1.30 2.17
CA TYR A 27 -10.92 -2.33 1.91
C TYR A 27 -11.93 -2.48 3.06
N ILE A 28 -11.46 -2.42 4.30
CA ILE A 28 -12.33 -2.43 5.48
C ILE A 28 -13.28 -1.23 5.45
N ALA A 29 -12.79 -0.06 5.10
CA ALA A 29 -13.61 1.14 4.94
C ALA A 29 -14.69 0.99 3.84
N LYS A 30 -14.50 0.10 2.89
CA LYS A 30 -15.48 -0.26 1.84
C LYS A 30 -16.41 -1.41 2.24
N GLY A 31 -16.30 -1.92 3.46
CA GLY A 31 -17.14 -2.99 3.99
C GLY A 31 -16.62 -4.41 3.76
N LEU A 32 -15.39 -4.59 3.27
CA LEU A 32 -14.80 -5.92 3.16
C LEU A 32 -14.32 -6.41 4.52
N GLN A 33 -14.46 -7.71 4.76
CA GLN A 33 -14.02 -8.35 5.99
C GLN A 33 -12.62 -8.98 5.82
N CYS A 34 -11.93 -9.17 6.93
CA CYS A 34 -10.60 -9.80 6.95
C CYS A 34 -10.58 -11.17 6.26
N ALA A 35 -11.66 -11.94 6.38
CA ALA A 35 -11.81 -13.25 5.76
C ALA A 35 -11.74 -13.24 4.22
N VAL A 36 -12.03 -12.11 3.58
CA VAL A 36 -11.94 -11.99 2.11
C VAL A 36 -10.50 -12.20 1.63
N CYS A 37 -9.53 -11.73 2.40
CA CYS A 37 -8.11 -11.90 2.11
C CYS A 37 -7.49 -13.11 2.81
N HIS A 38 -7.90 -13.38 4.05
CA HIS A 38 -7.23 -14.36 4.93
C HIS A 38 -7.98 -15.68 5.11
N GLY A 39 -9.12 -15.86 4.45
CA GLY A 39 -9.96 -17.04 4.63
C GLY A 39 -10.81 -16.99 5.92
N PRO A 40 -11.78 -17.92 6.05
CA PRO A 40 -12.78 -17.89 7.11
C PRO A 40 -12.27 -18.38 8.48
N ASP A 41 -11.15 -19.10 8.52
CA ASP A 41 -10.60 -19.63 9.76
C ASP A 41 -9.67 -18.63 10.44
N GLN A 42 -10.18 -17.95 11.48
CA GLN A 42 -9.43 -16.97 12.24
C GLN A 42 -8.25 -17.55 13.04
N LYS A 43 -8.19 -18.87 13.22
CA LYS A 43 -7.09 -19.55 13.90
C LYS A 43 -5.97 -19.94 12.95
N ASN A 44 -6.27 -20.07 11.67
CA ASN A 44 -5.35 -20.44 10.60
C ASN A 44 -5.49 -19.46 9.44
N LEU A 45 -5.04 -18.22 9.65
CA LEU A 45 -5.07 -17.18 8.63
C LEU A 45 -4.19 -17.58 7.44
N GLN A 46 -4.75 -17.46 6.24
CA GLN A 46 -4.03 -17.69 5.01
C GLN A 46 -3.42 -16.38 4.51
N GLU A 47 -2.23 -16.46 3.93
CA GLU A 47 -1.66 -15.32 3.22
C GLU A 47 -2.42 -15.09 1.91
N PRO A 48 -2.82 -13.85 1.60
CA PRO A 48 -3.46 -13.55 0.32
C PRO A 48 -2.48 -13.78 -0.84
N THR A 49 -3.00 -14.35 -1.92
CA THR A 49 -2.26 -14.62 -3.15
C THR A 49 -2.80 -13.78 -4.31
N THR A 50 -2.18 -13.87 -5.46
CA THR A 50 -2.68 -13.24 -6.69
C THR A 50 -4.12 -13.70 -6.99
N GLU A 51 -4.46 -14.96 -6.76
CA GLU A 51 -5.81 -15.50 -6.95
C GLU A 51 -6.83 -14.80 -6.03
N THR A 52 -6.43 -14.51 -4.79
CA THR A 52 -7.29 -13.73 -3.87
C THR A 52 -7.65 -12.37 -4.46
N CYS A 53 -6.68 -11.70 -5.04
CA CYS A 53 -6.86 -10.38 -5.63
C CYS A 53 -7.67 -10.45 -6.94
N THR A 54 -7.37 -11.42 -7.79
CA THR A 54 -8.00 -11.56 -9.11
C THR A 54 -9.41 -12.12 -9.07
N ALA A 55 -9.89 -12.55 -7.92
CA ALA A 55 -11.31 -12.82 -7.71
C ALA A 55 -12.18 -11.56 -7.97
N CYS A 56 -11.62 -10.35 -7.79
CA CYS A 56 -12.30 -9.07 -8.03
C CYS A 56 -11.57 -8.17 -9.03
N HIS A 57 -10.26 -8.29 -9.16
CA HIS A 57 -9.43 -7.47 -10.05
C HIS A 57 -9.05 -8.21 -11.33
N ASN A 58 -9.18 -7.55 -12.47
CA ASN A 58 -8.79 -8.09 -13.76
C ASN A 58 -7.41 -7.58 -14.15
N VAL A 59 -6.42 -8.46 -14.25
CA VAL A 59 -5.03 -8.10 -14.55
C VAL A 59 -4.89 -7.41 -15.91
N LYS A 60 -5.54 -7.91 -16.95
CA LYS A 60 -5.48 -7.32 -18.30
C LYS A 60 -6.07 -5.90 -18.30
N ALA A 61 -7.14 -5.69 -17.55
CA ALA A 61 -7.73 -4.35 -17.39
C ALA A 61 -6.78 -3.40 -16.65
N LEU A 62 -6.07 -3.88 -15.63
CA LEU A 62 -5.05 -3.11 -14.92
C LEU A 62 -3.87 -2.74 -15.85
N VAL A 63 -3.37 -3.68 -16.62
CA VAL A 63 -2.32 -3.44 -17.62
C VAL A 63 -2.75 -2.36 -18.61
N ALA A 64 -3.98 -2.45 -19.13
CA ALA A 64 -4.51 -1.46 -20.06
C ALA A 64 -4.69 -0.08 -19.43
N LYS A 65 -5.19 -0.04 -18.19
CA LYS A 65 -5.41 1.21 -17.43
C LYS A 65 -4.11 1.94 -17.14
N THR A 66 -3.04 1.21 -16.88
CA THR A 66 -1.74 1.76 -16.45
C THR A 66 -0.71 1.85 -17.57
N LYS A 67 -1.08 1.55 -18.81
CA LYS A 67 -0.15 1.53 -19.97
C LYS A 67 0.63 2.82 -20.18
N ASN A 68 0.09 3.95 -19.78
CA ASN A 68 0.70 5.27 -19.95
C ASN A 68 1.40 5.79 -18.69
N VAL A 69 1.43 5.00 -17.61
CA VAL A 69 2.14 5.37 -16.38
C VAL A 69 3.64 5.42 -16.66
N LYS A 70 4.29 6.44 -16.12
CA LYS A 70 5.74 6.65 -16.29
C LYS A 70 6.46 6.32 -14.98
N PRO A 71 7.69 5.82 -15.06
CA PRO A 71 8.51 5.61 -16.26
C PRO A 71 8.17 4.33 -17.03
N ALA A 72 7.39 3.42 -16.45
CA ALA A 72 6.98 2.15 -17.08
C ALA A 72 5.61 1.72 -16.56
N ASN A 73 4.97 0.77 -17.25
CA ASN A 73 3.72 0.17 -16.79
C ASN A 73 3.99 -0.68 -15.52
N PRO A 74 3.43 -0.35 -14.35
CA PRO A 74 3.67 -1.12 -13.14
C PRO A 74 3.07 -2.54 -13.16
N HIS A 75 2.10 -2.80 -14.06
CA HIS A 75 1.43 -4.10 -14.18
C HIS A 75 1.89 -4.91 -15.39
N PHE A 76 2.91 -4.44 -16.10
CA PHE A 76 3.52 -5.18 -17.21
C PHE A 76 5.00 -4.84 -17.33
N SER A 77 5.85 -5.84 -17.28
CA SER A 77 7.29 -5.66 -17.46
C SER A 77 7.86 -6.69 -18.45
N LEU A 78 9.05 -6.42 -18.98
CA LEU A 78 9.76 -7.40 -19.82
C LEU A 78 10.23 -8.63 -19.04
N HIS A 79 10.39 -8.51 -17.72
CA HIS A 79 10.85 -9.59 -16.86
C HIS A 79 9.71 -10.56 -16.49
N TYR A 80 8.54 -10.02 -16.15
CA TYR A 80 7.45 -10.77 -15.56
C TYR A 80 6.18 -10.77 -16.41
N GLN A 81 6.14 -9.97 -17.46
CA GLN A 81 4.93 -9.72 -18.23
C GLN A 81 3.83 -9.17 -17.29
N ASP A 82 2.67 -9.80 -17.27
CA ASP A 82 1.56 -9.53 -16.35
C ASP A 82 1.45 -10.57 -15.23
N GLN A 83 2.54 -11.28 -14.92
CA GLN A 83 2.57 -12.42 -13.99
C GLN A 83 3.24 -12.10 -12.65
N LEU A 84 3.63 -10.86 -12.39
CA LEU A 84 4.18 -10.48 -11.09
C LEU A 84 3.08 -10.54 -10.04
N ASP A 85 3.35 -11.19 -8.91
CA ASP A 85 2.39 -11.30 -7.83
C ASP A 85 2.01 -9.93 -7.28
N CYS A 86 0.72 -9.73 -7.03
CA CYS A 86 0.17 -8.47 -6.54
C CYS A 86 0.83 -8.04 -5.23
N THR A 87 1.11 -9.00 -4.36
CA THR A 87 1.69 -8.78 -3.03
C THR A 87 3.16 -8.38 -3.06
N ASN A 88 3.84 -8.47 -4.20
CA ASN A 88 5.20 -7.93 -4.33
C ASN A 88 5.26 -6.40 -4.22
N CYS A 89 4.16 -5.72 -4.56
CA CYS A 89 4.05 -4.26 -4.43
C CYS A 89 2.95 -3.85 -3.47
N HIS A 90 1.79 -4.51 -3.52
CA HIS A 90 0.60 -4.15 -2.75
C HIS A 90 0.59 -4.89 -1.41
N MET A 91 1.13 -4.25 -0.38
CA MET A 91 1.15 -4.76 0.99
C MET A 91 -0.21 -4.53 1.66
N GLY A 92 -0.71 -5.55 2.40
CA GLY A 92 -2.01 -5.47 3.05
C GLY A 92 -2.04 -4.52 4.25
N HIS A 93 -1.06 -4.65 5.15
CA HIS A 93 -1.05 -3.99 6.45
C HIS A 93 0.04 -2.94 6.62
N GLN A 94 0.77 -2.64 5.57
CA GLN A 94 1.81 -1.62 5.55
C GLN A 94 1.78 -0.87 4.23
N GLU A 95 2.59 0.15 4.11
CA GLU A 95 2.70 0.93 2.88
C GLU A 95 3.17 0.05 1.71
N SER A 96 2.57 0.25 0.53
CA SER A 96 2.97 -0.46 -0.68
C SER A 96 4.36 -0.04 -1.12
N GLU A 97 5.12 -0.98 -1.66
CA GLU A 97 6.48 -0.77 -2.13
C GLU A 97 6.56 -0.96 -3.65
N ASN A 98 7.52 -0.30 -4.26
CA ASN A 98 7.84 -0.52 -5.65
C ASN A 98 8.87 -1.65 -5.77
N PHE A 99 8.43 -2.84 -6.12
CA PHE A 99 9.29 -4.02 -6.30
C PHE A 99 10.43 -3.79 -7.30
N CYS A 100 10.21 -2.98 -8.33
CA CYS A 100 11.23 -2.68 -9.34
C CYS A 100 12.47 -1.99 -8.76
N ASN A 101 12.33 -1.28 -7.64
CA ASN A 101 13.43 -0.59 -6.97
C ASN A 101 14.50 -1.52 -6.39
N GLN A 102 14.25 -2.81 -6.32
CA GLN A 102 15.28 -3.78 -5.90
C GLN A 102 16.44 -3.85 -6.91
N CYS A 103 16.18 -3.52 -8.18
CA CYS A 103 17.19 -3.56 -9.24
C CYS A 103 17.28 -2.25 -10.03
N HIS A 104 16.22 -1.47 -10.10
CA HIS A 104 16.12 -0.23 -10.88
C HIS A 104 15.77 0.97 -9.99
N PRO A 105 16.41 2.13 -10.17
CA PRO A 105 16.02 3.36 -9.48
C PRO A 105 14.76 3.97 -10.13
N VAL A 106 13.61 3.30 -9.96
CA VAL A 106 12.33 3.69 -10.58
C VAL A 106 11.44 4.34 -9.53
N SER A 107 10.92 5.53 -9.83
CA SER A 107 9.95 6.22 -8.99
C SER A 107 8.66 6.43 -9.75
N TYR A 108 7.56 5.99 -9.19
CA TYR A 108 6.20 6.28 -9.65
C TYR A 108 5.64 7.45 -8.83
N THR A 109 5.34 8.50 -9.49
CA THR A 109 4.74 9.71 -8.90
C THR A 109 3.29 9.87 -9.34
#